data_c3c3736bbbc20e8ebbd7c03118a0e82e
#
_entry.id   c3c3736bbbc20e8ebbd7c03118a0e82e
#
_cell.length_a   1.000
_cell.length_b   1.000
_cell.length_c   1.000
_cell.angle_alpha   90.00
_cell.angle_beta   90.00
_cell.angle_gamma   90.00
#
_symmetry.space_group_name_H-M   'P 1'
#
loop_
_entity.id
_entity.type
_entity.pdbx_description
1 polymer ?
#
loop_
_entity_poly.entity_id
_entity_poly.type
_entity_poly.pdbx_seq_one_letter_code
_entity_poly.pdbx_strand_id
1 'polypeptide(L)'
;MSKLKPIGDSSRRDFLKTSSTAAVASAASLNFIARSSAYGQNSDTIRVGLVGCGGRGTGAANQALTADENVKLTAVADVFPDKVDRAVNILKKQHEKKVDVPHQFVGLDSYQKLIDSDVDLVILATPPGFRPLHFRAVVESGKHCFIEKPMATDAPGVRSILDSVKISKQKNLAIVAGFCWRYDHERRAFYD
;
A
#
# COMPACT_ATOMS: atom_id res chain seq x y z
N MET A 1 59.69 2.81 14.94
CA MET A 1 59.42 1.47 15.52
C MET A 1 58.19 1.60 16.41
N SER A 2 57.02 1.31 15.90
CA SER A 2 55.76 1.34 16.64
C SER A 2 55.53 -0.04 17.28
N LYS A 3 55.40 -0.08 18.61
CA LYS A 3 55.15 -1.29 19.39
C LYS A 3 53.68 -1.65 19.28
N LEU A 4 53.37 -2.79 18.67
CA LEU A 4 52.08 -3.42 18.71
C LEU A 4 51.71 -3.80 20.17
N LYS A 5 50.53 -3.40 20.63
CA LYS A 5 49.97 -3.84 21.93
C LYS A 5 49.56 -5.33 21.79
N PRO A 6 49.79 -6.15 22.84
CA PRO A 6 49.34 -7.54 22.83
C PRO A 6 47.81 -7.62 22.92
N ILE A 7 47.20 -8.50 22.15
CA ILE A 7 45.81 -8.88 22.18
C ILE A 7 45.55 -9.54 23.54
N GLY A 8 44.74 -8.87 24.40
CA GLY A 8 44.37 -9.39 25.70
C GLY A 8 43.58 -10.68 25.61
N ASP A 9 43.93 -11.67 26.40
CA ASP A 9 43.26 -12.96 26.59
C ASP A 9 41.80 -12.71 27.04
N SER A 10 40.85 -12.83 26.13
CA SER A 10 39.44 -12.78 26.50
C SER A 10 39.03 -14.12 27.13
N SER A 11 38.55 -14.08 28.36
CA SER A 11 38.14 -15.29 29.07
C SER A 11 36.90 -15.92 28.39
N ARG A 12 36.76 -17.26 28.49
CA ARG A 12 35.56 -17.99 28.00
C ARG A 12 34.26 -17.37 28.51
N ARG A 13 34.28 -16.77 29.69
CA ARG A 13 33.13 -16.11 30.33
C ARG A 13 32.77 -14.79 29.65
N ASP A 14 33.76 -14.03 29.16
CA ASP A 14 33.56 -12.77 28.44
C ASP A 14 33.08 -13.06 27.02
N PHE A 15 33.56 -14.11 26.37
CA PHE A 15 33.03 -14.58 25.09
C PHE A 15 31.56 -15.00 25.18
N LEU A 16 31.18 -15.74 26.21
CA LEU A 16 29.79 -16.17 26.41
C LEU A 16 28.85 -15.00 26.71
N LYS A 17 29.29 -13.98 27.48
CA LYS A 17 28.51 -12.76 27.70
C LYS A 17 28.31 -11.94 26.44
N THR A 18 29.35 -11.80 25.61
CA THR A 18 29.28 -11.08 24.34
C THR A 18 28.43 -11.84 23.31
N SER A 19 28.51 -13.16 23.29
CA SER A 19 27.72 -14.01 22.40
C SER A 19 26.22 -14.00 22.75
N SER A 20 25.86 -13.92 24.02
CA SER A 20 24.45 -13.86 24.45
C SER A 20 23.80 -12.53 24.09
N THR A 21 24.52 -11.40 24.18
CA THR A 21 24.01 -10.07 23.74
C THR A 21 23.89 -9.99 22.20
N ALA A 22 24.80 -10.59 21.45
CA ALA A 22 24.71 -10.69 20.01
C ALA A 22 23.54 -11.58 19.53
N ALA A 23 23.21 -12.66 20.28
CA ALA A 23 22.11 -13.54 19.95
C ALA A 23 20.73 -12.86 20.16
N VAL A 24 20.58 -11.99 21.17
CA VAL A 24 19.33 -11.25 21.40
C VAL A 24 19.13 -10.16 20.33
N ALA A 25 20.20 -9.49 19.90
CA ALA A 25 20.14 -8.50 18.82
C ALA A 25 19.84 -9.13 17.46
N SER A 26 20.36 -10.33 17.19
CA SER A 26 20.06 -11.08 15.96
C SER A 26 18.65 -11.66 15.94
N ALA A 27 18.08 -12.05 17.08
CA ALA A 27 16.69 -12.50 17.17
C ALA A 27 15.69 -11.36 16.91
N ALA A 28 15.99 -10.13 17.36
CA ALA A 28 15.16 -8.96 17.07
C ALA A 28 15.22 -8.55 15.59
N SER A 29 16.39 -8.64 14.95
CA SER A 29 16.55 -8.37 13.52
C SER A 29 15.94 -9.47 12.63
N LEU A 30 15.98 -10.73 13.05
CA LEU A 30 15.30 -11.84 12.36
C LEU A 30 13.78 -11.71 12.38
N ASN A 31 13.20 -11.20 13.48
CA ASN A 31 11.76 -10.92 13.54
C ASN A 31 11.34 -9.73 12.63
N PHE A 32 12.24 -8.76 12.43
CA PHE A 32 12.00 -7.66 11.49
C PHE A 32 12.11 -8.13 10.03
N ILE A 33 13.10 -8.95 9.73
CA ILE A 33 13.30 -9.56 8.40
C ILE A 33 12.18 -10.59 8.11
N ALA A 34 11.74 -11.39 9.10
CA ALA A 34 10.64 -12.32 8.93
C ALA A 34 9.30 -11.61 8.65
N ARG A 35 9.06 -10.43 9.23
CA ARG A 35 7.88 -9.61 8.92
C ARG A 35 7.94 -8.95 7.55
N SER A 36 9.13 -8.58 7.07
CA SER A 36 9.31 -8.03 5.72
C SER A 36 9.28 -9.11 4.62
N SER A 37 9.70 -10.34 4.94
CA SER A 37 9.64 -11.47 4.00
C SER A 37 8.30 -12.22 4.01
N ALA A 38 7.41 -11.98 4.99
CA ALA A 38 6.04 -12.49 4.94
C ALA A 38 5.21 -11.87 3.78
N TYR A 39 5.65 -10.75 3.21
CA TYR A 39 5.10 -10.18 1.97
C TYR A 39 5.61 -10.88 0.69
N GLY A 40 6.56 -11.81 0.80
CA GLY A 40 7.19 -12.53 -0.32
C GLY A 40 6.87 -14.01 -0.39
N GLN A 41 5.96 -14.54 0.43
CA GLN A 41 5.59 -15.94 0.36
C GLN A 41 4.41 -16.20 -0.58
N ASN A 42 4.76 -16.44 -1.84
CA ASN A 42 4.13 -17.44 -2.71
C ASN A 42 2.65 -17.27 -3.09
N SER A 43 2.14 -16.06 -3.27
CA SER A 43 1.08 -15.90 -4.25
C SER A 43 1.47 -14.74 -5.17
N ASP A 44 1.58 -14.99 -6.46
CA ASP A 44 1.72 -13.92 -7.48
C ASP A 44 0.49 -13.00 -7.50
N THR A 45 -0.46 -13.21 -6.59
CA THR A 45 -1.72 -12.47 -6.50
C THR A 45 -1.55 -11.15 -5.76
N ILE A 46 -1.89 -10.05 -6.41
CA ILE A 46 -1.98 -8.71 -5.84
C ILE A 46 -3.41 -8.47 -5.34
N ARG A 47 -3.58 -8.33 -4.03
CA ARG A 47 -4.88 -8.09 -3.39
C ARG A 47 -5.16 -6.59 -3.38
N VAL A 48 -6.22 -6.21 -4.07
CA VAL A 48 -6.59 -4.81 -4.24
C VAL A 48 -7.79 -4.46 -3.36
N GLY A 49 -7.69 -3.33 -2.66
CA GLY A 49 -8.79 -2.69 -1.96
C GLY A 49 -9.26 -1.44 -2.71
N LEU A 50 -10.58 -1.25 -2.82
CA LEU A 50 -11.19 -0.06 -3.43
C LEU A 50 -11.82 0.83 -2.35
N VAL A 51 -11.34 2.06 -2.19
CA VAL A 51 -11.95 3.09 -1.35
C VAL A 51 -12.62 4.15 -2.23
N GLY A 52 -13.95 4.23 -2.14
CA GLY A 52 -14.78 5.05 -3.02
C GLY A 52 -15.36 4.24 -4.18
N CYS A 53 -16.54 3.68 -3.96
CA CYS A 53 -17.25 2.77 -4.87
C CYS A 53 -18.17 3.50 -5.89
N GLY A 54 -17.91 4.78 -6.15
CA GLY A 54 -18.58 5.55 -7.21
C GLY A 54 -18.17 5.09 -8.61
N GLY A 55 -18.74 5.72 -9.65
CA GLY A 55 -18.46 5.35 -11.04
C GLY A 55 -16.98 5.36 -11.41
N ARG A 56 -16.21 6.35 -10.94
CA ARG A 56 -14.77 6.40 -11.21
C ARG A 56 -14.00 5.32 -10.47
N GLY A 57 -14.32 5.07 -9.18
CA GLY A 57 -13.68 4.01 -8.41
C GLY A 57 -13.95 2.62 -8.98
N THR A 58 -15.21 2.32 -9.29
CA THR A 58 -15.59 1.07 -9.96
C THR A 58 -14.87 0.90 -11.30
N GLY A 59 -14.75 1.97 -12.10
CA GLY A 59 -14.00 1.96 -13.35
C GLY A 59 -12.50 1.73 -13.15
N ALA A 60 -11.89 2.33 -12.12
CA ALA A 60 -10.47 2.12 -11.81
C ALA A 60 -10.20 0.68 -11.36
N ALA A 61 -11.07 0.12 -10.53
CA ALA A 61 -10.97 -1.28 -10.12
C ALA A 61 -11.13 -2.23 -11.33
N ASN A 62 -12.10 -1.96 -12.23
CA ASN A 62 -12.25 -2.71 -13.47
C ASN A 62 -10.97 -2.69 -14.32
N GLN A 63 -10.35 -1.51 -14.49
CA GLN A 63 -9.10 -1.36 -15.23
C GLN A 63 -7.95 -2.14 -14.58
N ALA A 64 -7.83 -2.10 -13.26
CA ALA A 64 -6.82 -2.88 -12.53
C ALA A 64 -7.01 -4.39 -12.71
N LEU A 65 -8.25 -4.88 -12.62
CA LEU A 65 -8.58 -6.30 -12.83
C LEU A 65 -8.37 -6.76 -14.29
N THR A 66 -8.45 -5.84 -15.24
CA THR A 66 -8.19 -6.13 -16.66
C THR A 66 -6.69 -6.15 -16.96
N ALA A 67 -5.90 -5.35 -16.27
CA ALA A 67 -4.49 -5.13 -16.59
C ALA A 67 -3.60 -6.35 -16.32
N ASP A 68 -3.92 -7.16 -15.32
CA ASP A 68 -3.11 -8.32 -14.93
C ASP A 68 -3.98 -9.45 -14.38
N GLU A 69 -3.66 -10.70 -14.73
CA GLU A 69 -4.42 -11.88 -14.29
C GLU A 69 -4.26 -12.17 -12.80
N ASN A 70 -3.16 -11.74 -12.20
CA ASN A 70 -2.85 -11.96 -10.80
C ASN A 70 -3.50 -10.92 -9.86
N VAL A 71 -4.19 -9.92 -10.40
CA VAL A 71 -4.91 -8.92 -9.60
C VAL A 71 -6.27 -9.46 -9.16
N LYS A 72 -6.56 -9.35 -7.87
CA LYS A 72 -7.87 -9.67 -7.27
C LYS A 72 -8.39 -8.53 -6.43
N LEU A 73 -9.69 -8.23 -6.55
CA LEU A 73 -10.38 -7.32 -5.65
C LEU A 73 -10.86 -8.11 -4.42
N THR A 74 -10.33 -7.78 -3.24
CA THR A 74 -10.60 -8.50 -1.99
C THR A 74 -11.31 -7.66 -0.93
N ALA A 75 -11.30 -6.33 -1.08
CA ALA A 75 -11.97 -5.42 -0.14
C ALA A 75 -12.53 -4.20 -0.86
N VAL A 76 -13.66 -3.70 -0.38
CA VAL A 76 -14.28 -2.44 -0.86
C VAL A 76 -14.78 -1.61 0.32
N ALA A 77 -14.72 -0.28 0.17
CA ALA A 77 -15.15 0.67 1.19
C ALA A 77 -15.80 1.90 0.57
N ASP A 78 -16.94 2.29 1.12
CA ASP A 78 -17.62 3.55 0.80
C ASP A 78 -18.45 4.03 2.00
N VAL A 79 -18.84 5.29 2.01
CA VAL A 79 -19.77 5.82 3.02
C VAL A 79 -21.17 5.25 2.83
N PHE A 80 -21.56 4.96 1.58
CA PHE A 80 -22.90 4.57 1.20
C PHE A 80 -22.98 3.07 0.85
N PRO A 81 -23.87 2.29 1.50
CA PRO A 81 -23.98 0.85 1.25
C PRO A 81 -24.41 0.52 -0.18
N ASP A 82 -25.32 1.30 -0.77
CA ASP A 82 -25.77 1.11 -2.14
C ASP A 82 -24.65 1.25 -3.17
N LYS A 83 -23.62 2.07 -2.89
CA LYS A 83 -22.44 2.21 -3.74
C LYS A 83 -21.55 0.97 -3.66
N VAL A 84 -21.37 0.42 -2.46
CA VAL A 84 -20.62 -0.81 -2.23
C VAL A 84 -21.27 -1.97 -3.00
N ASP A 85 -22.55 -2.20 -2.77
CA ASP A 85 -23.31 -3.30 -3.43
C ASP A 85 -23.28 -3.19 -4.96
N ARG A 86 -23.50 -1.98 -5.47
CA ARG A 86 -23.48 -1.72 -6.91
C ARG A 86 -22.11 -1.99 -7.52
N ALA A 87 -21.04 -1.52 -6.90
CA ALA A 87 -19.68 -1.70 -7.39
C ALA A 87 -19.31 -3.20 -7.44
N VAL A 88 -19.56 -3.93 -6.34
CA VAL A 88 -19.29 -5.36 -6.25
C VAL A 88 -20.07 -6.13 -7.32
N ASN A 89 -21.37 -5.84 -7.49
CA ASN A 89 -22.21 -6.51 -8.48
C ASN A 89 -21.74 -6.26 -9.93
N ILE A 90 -21.33 -5.03 -10.25
CA ILE A 90 -20.80 -4.68 -11.58
C ILE A 90 -19.49 -5.43 -11.84
N LEU A 91 -18.55 -5.35 -10.89
CA LEU A 91 -17.21 -5.93 -11.04
C LEU A 91 -17.28 -7.46 -11.06
N LYS A 92 -18.14 -8.08 -10.26
CA LYS A 92 -18.33 -9.52 -10.23
C LYS A 92 -18.91 -10.06 -11.54
N LYS A 93 -19.80 -9.32 -12.19
CA LYS A 93 -20.33 -9.69 -13.52
C LYS A 93 -19.26 -9.67 -14.60
N GLN A 94 -18.26 -8.78 -14.49
CA GLN A 94 -17.20 -8.63 -15.48
C GLN A 94 -15.97 -9.50 -15.20
N HIS A 95 -15.70 -9.80 -13.93
CA HIS A 95 -14.48 -10.46 -13.46
C HIS A 95 -14.78 -11.49 -12.35
N GLU A 96 -15.69 -12.43 -12.59
CA GLU A 96 -16.20 -13.37 -11.59
C GLU A 96 -15.09 -14.05 -10.76
N LYS A 97 -14.03 -14.51 -11.42
CA LYS A 97 -12.90 -15.22 -10.76
C LYS A 97 -11.93 -14.33 -10.02
N LYS A 98 -11.98 -13.02 -10.26
CA LYS A 98 -11.05 -12.02 -9.68
C LYS A 98 -11.70 -11.15 -8.62
N VAL A 99 -13.00 -11.26 -8.43
CA VAL A 99 -13.75 -10.47 -7.44
C VAL A 99 -14.23 -11.42 -6.34
N ASP A 100 -13.38 -11.52 -5.33
CA ASP A 100 -13.69 -12.22 -4.08
C ASP A 100 -13.58 -11.19 -2.96
N VAL A 101 -14.72 -10.60 -2.57
CA VAL A 101 -14.81 -9.48 -1.63
C VAL A 101 -15.49 -9.93 -0.34
N PRO A 102 -14.76 -10.64 0.55
CA PRO A 102 -15.26 -11.00 1.86
C PRO A 102 -15.42 -9.77 2.77
N HIS A 103 -14.70 -8.68 2.47
CA HIS A 103 -14.67 -7.47 3.27
C HIS A 103 -15.33 -6.30 2.55
N GLN A 104 -16.52 -5.94 3.00
CA GLN A 104 -17.29 -4.80 2.52
C GLN A 104 -17.51 -3.84 3.70
N PHE A 105 -16.87 -2.68 3.65
CA PHE A 105 -16.89 -1.73 4.74
C PHE A 105 -17.74 -0.51 4.38
N VAL A 106 -18.66 -0.13 5.27
CA VAL A 106 -19.56 1.02 5.10
C VAL A 106 -19.36 2.01 6.23
N GLY A 107 -19.41 3.31 5.91
CA GLY A 107 -19.31 4.42 6.86
C GLY A 107 -18.07 5.29 6.64
N LEU A 108 -17.97 6.36 7.42
CA LEU A 108 -16.88 7.33 7.30
C LEU A 108 -15.52 6.76 7.68
N ASP A 109 -15.48 5.76 8.54
CA ASP A 109 -14.28 5.03 8.98
C ASP A 109 -13.97 3.79 8.12
N SER A 110 -14.79 3.52 7.11
CA SER A 110 -14.66 2.34 6.24
C SER A 110 -13.30 2.25 5.54
N TYR A 111 -12.70 3.38 5.17
CA TYR A 111 -11.38 3.43 4.55
C TYR A 111 -10.30 2.85 5.47
N GLN A 112 -10.35 3.17 6.78
CA GLN A 112 -9.38 2.67 7.75
C GLN A 112 -9.51 1.15 7.91
N LYS A 113 -10.73 0.64 8.04
CA LYS A 113 -11.02 -0.79 8.14
C LYS A 113 -10.51 -1.57 6.92
N LEU A 114 -10.66 -0.97 5.71
CA LEU A 114 -10.11 -1.56 4.49
C LEU A 114 -8.57 -1.55 4.51
N ILE A 115 -7.95 -0.45 4.91
CA ILE A 115 -6.49 -0.35 4.99
C ILE A 115 -5.91 -1.36 5.98
N ASP A 116 -6.61 -1.61 7.09
CA ASP A 116 -6.22 -2.57 8.13
C ASP A 116 -6.47 -4.03 7.71
N SER A 117 -7.21 -4.25 6.62
CA SER A 117 -7.45 -5.59 6.07
C SER A 117 -6.25 -6.10 5.25
N ASP A 118 -6.36 -7.36 4.79
CA ASP A 118 -5.30 -8.02 4.04
C ASP A 118 -5.31 -7.61 2.55
N VAL A 119 -4.92 -6.35 2.29
CA VAL A 119 -4.73 -5.79 0.94
C VAL A 119 -3.29 -5.37 0.72
N ASP A 120 -2.80 -5.46 -0.51
CA ASP A 120 -1.44 -5.06 -0.90
C ASP A 120 -1.44 -3.66 -1.53
N LEU A 121 -2.49 -3.35 -2.30
CA LEU A 121 -2.65 -2.10 -3.03
C LEU A 121 -4.03 -1.51 -2.77
N VAL A 122 -4.08 -0.21 -2.52
CA VAL A 122 -5.34 0.53 -2.32
C VAL A 122 -5.59 1.48 -3.48
N ILE A 123 -6.78 1.40 -4.07
CA ILE A 123 -7.29 2.37 -5.04
C ILE A 123 -8.09 3.43 -4.26
N LEU A 124 -7.62 4.68 -4.25
CA LEU A 124 -8.31 5.82 -3.63
C LEU A 124 -9.06 6.63 -4.68
N ALA A 125 -10.39 6.49 -4.71
CA ALA A 125 -11.28 7.20 -5.62
C ALA A 125 -12.34 8.05 -4.91
N THR A 126 -12.12 8.34 -3.64
CA THR A 126 -12.97 9.24 -2.83
C THR A 126 -12.90 10.69 -3.33
N PRO A 127 -13.83 11.57 -2.95
CA PRO A 127 -13.76 13.00 -3.24
C PRO A 127 -12.44 13.62 -2.75
N PRO A 128 -11.88 14.63 -3.45
CA PRO A 128 -10.52 15.11 -3.19
C PRO A 128 -10.31 15.73 -1.80
N GLY A 129 -11.36 16.19 -1.13
CA GLY A 129 -11.27 16.69 0.24
C GLY A 129 -10.89 15.62 1.28
N PHE A 130 -11.20 14.35 1.02
CA PHE A 130 -10.84 13.23 1.91
C PHE A 130 -9.48 12.61 1.59
N ARG A 131 -8.95 12.82 0.38
CA ARG A 131 -7.74 12.14 -0.11
C ARG A 131 -6.50 12.37 0.72
N PRO A 132 -6.19 13.59 1.21
CA PRO A 132 -5.00 13.78 2.03
C PRO A 132 -4.99 12.89 3.28
N LEU A 133 -6.14 12.76 3.95
CA LEU A 133 -6.31 11.90 5.11
C LEU A 133 -6.17 10.42 4.73
N HIS A 134 -6.89 9.97 3.71
CA HIS A 134 -6.88 8.58 3.29
C HIS A 134 -5.52 8.15 2.75
N PHE A 135 -4.86 8.98 1.94
CA PHE A 135 -3.55 8.69 1.42
C PHE A 135 -2.48 8.60 2.51
N ARG A 136 -2.57 9.48 3.51
CA ARG A 136 -1.70 9.41 4.67
C ARG A 136 -1.83 8.08 5.39
N ALA A 137 -3.05 7.63 5.65
CA ALA A 137 -3.32 6.34 6.29
C ALA A 137 -2.77 5.17 5.47
N VAL A 138 -2.93 5.17 4.13
CA VAL A 138 -2.40 4.12 3.24
C VAL A 138 -0.88 4.02 3.34
N VAL A 139 -0.15 5.13 3.23
CA VAL A 139 1.31 5.10 3.26
C VAL A 139 1.86 4.79 4.65
N GLU A 140 1.20 5.22 5.72
CA GLU A 140 1.57 4.86 7.09
C GLU A 140 1.41 3.37 7.36
N SER A 141 0.39 2.74 6.78
CA SER A 141 0.16 1.29 6.85
C SER A 141 1.04 0.46 5.91
N GLY A 142 1.90 1.10 5.11
CA GLY A 142 2.85 0.42 4.23
C GLY A 142 2.21 -0.23 3.01
N LYS A 143 1.09 0.28 2.52
CA LYS A 143 0.40 -0.24 1.34
C LYS A 143 0.77 0.55 0.08
N HIS A 144 0.81 -0.13 -1.07
CA HIS A 144 0.89 0.53 -2.37
C HIS A 144 -0.39 1.30 -2.67
N CYS A 145 -0.35 2.32 -3.54
CA CYS A 145 -1.52 3.15 -3.78
C CYS A 145 -1.64 3.63 -5.23
N PHE A 146 -2.83 3.46 -5.78
CA PHE A 146 -3.30 4.26 -6.90
C PHE A 146 -4.23 5.35 -6.35
N ILE A 147 -3.88 6.62 -6.55
CA ILE A 147 -4.66 7.76 -6.05
C ILE A 147 -5.23 8.59 -7.20
N GLU A 148 -6.56 8.76 -7.25
CA GLU A 148 -7.24 9.56 -8.27
C GLU A 148 -6.96 11.06 -8.14
N LYS A 149 -7.00 11.75 -9.28
CA LYS A 149 -6.91 13.21 -9.37
C LYS A 149 -8.26 13.87 -8.97
N PRO A 150 -8.23 15.14 -8.51
CA PRO A 150 -7.11 15.91 -7.96
C PRO A 150 -6.74 15.41 -6.55
N MET A 151 -5.49 15.65 -6.15
CA MET A 151 -4.92 15.08 -4.91
C MET A 151 -5.51 15.69 -3.64
N ALA A 152 -5.92 16.96 -3.70
CA ALA A 152 -6.47 17.73 -2.59
C ALA A 152 -7.34 18.88 -3.13
N THR A 153 -8.04 19.56 -2.24
CA THR A 153 -8.89 20.72 -2.56
C THR A 153 -8.26 22.06 -2.17
N ASP A 154 -7.21 22.03 -1.34
CA ASP A 154 -6.59 23.21 -0.75
C ASP A 154 -5.07 23.06 -0.55
N ALA A 155 -4.43 24.16 -0.23
CA ALA A 155 -2.97 24.18 -0.03
C ALA A 155 -2.50 23.36 1.21
N PRO A 156 -3.19 23.34 2.36
CA PRO A 156 -2.86 22.42 3.45
C PRO A 156 -2.94 20.95 3.02
N GLY A 157 -3.97 20.56 2.29
CA GLY A 157 -4.11 19.21 1.76
C GLY A 157 -2.99 18.82 0.80
N VAL A 158 -2.57 19.73 -0.09
CA VAL A 158 -1.43 19.51 -0.98
C VAL A 158 -0.14 19.29 -0.18
N ARG A 159 0.12 20.09 0.86
CA ARG A 159 1.28 19.87 1.74
C ARG A 159 1.25 18.52 2.43
N SER A 160 0.08 18.10 2.93
CA SER A 160 -0.10 16.78 3.54
C SER A 160 0.19 15.64 2.55
N ILE A 161 -0.25 15.77 1.28
CA ILE A 161 0.08 14.81 0.22
C ILE A 161 1.59 14.76 -0.01
N LEU A 162 2.27 15.91 -0.13
CA LEU A 162 3.72 15.96 -0.35
C LEU A 162 4.51 15.31 0.80
N ASP A 163 4.08 15.51 2.06
CA ASP A 163 4.70 14.87 3.21
C ASP A 163 4.44 13.34 3.21
N SER A 164 3.26 12.92 2.83
CA SER A 164 2.93 11.49 2.67
C SER A 164 3.75 10.84 1.54
N VAL A 165 4.05 11.56 0.45
CA VAL A 165 4.97 11.08 -0.61
C VAL A 165 6.39 10.89 -0.08
N LYS A 166 6.88 11.73 0.84
CA LYS A 166 8.18 11.50 1.48
C LYS A 166 8.20 10.18 2.26
N ILE A 167 7.14 9.90 3.02
CA ILE A 167 6.99 8.64 3.76
C ILE A 167 6.95 7.45 2.81
N SER A 168 6.18 7.55 1.71
CA SER A 168 6.09 6.46 0.74
C SER A 168 7.44 6.10 0.13
N LYS A 169 8.28 7.11 -0.16
CA LYS A 169 9.65 6.89 -0.65
C LYS A 169 10.54 6.19 0.39
N GLN A 170 10.45 6.60 1.66
CA GLN A 170 11.20 5.95 2.75
C GLN A 170 10.81 4.48 2.94
N LYS A 171 9.53 4.16 2.71
CA LYS A 171 8.99 2.81 2.81
C LYS A 171 9.07 2.01 1.51
N ASN A 172 9.65 2.57 0.45
CA ASN A 172 9.74 1.96 -0.88
C ASN A 172 8.38 1.51 -1.46
N LEU A 173 7.33 2.36 -1.28
CA LEU A 173 5.99 2.07 -1.77
C LEU A 173 5.80 2.59 -3.20
N ALA A 174 5.16 1.80 -4.05
CA ALA A 174 4.71 2.21 -5.37
C ALA A 174 3.45 3.07 -5.24
N ILE A 175 3.55 4.34 -5.67
CA ILE A 175 2.44 5.29 -5.67
C ILE A 175 2.24 5.81 -7.08
N VAL A 176 1.02 5.68 -7.59
CA VAL A 176 0.64 6.16 -8.93
C VAL A 176 -0.52 7.14 -8.81
N ALA A 177 -0.36 8.30 -9.44
CA ALA A 177 -1.41 9.30 -9.54
C ALA A 177 -2.24 9.11 -10.82
N GLY A 178 -3.56 9.21 -10.72
CA GLY A 178 -4.52 8.98 -11.81
C GLY A 178 -4.53 10.05 -12.91
N PHE A 179 -3.36 10.50 -13.34
CA PHE A 179 -3.19 11.40 -14.48
C PHE A 179 -3.18 10.61 -15.79
N CYS A 180 -4.33 10.08 -16.18
CA CYS A 180 -4.48 9.17 -17.32
C CYS A 180 -3.87 9.72 -18.63
N TRP A 181 -3.95 11.01 -18.87
CA TRP A 181 -3.39 11.64 -20.07
C TRP A 181 -1.86 11.56 -20.19
N ARG A 182 -1.17 11.38 -19.07
CA ARG A 182 0.29 11.19 -19.08
C ARG A 182 0.68 9.84 -19.70
N TYR A 183 -0.23 8.89 -19.73
CA TYR A 183 -0.04 7.53 -20.24
C TYR A 183 -0.73 7.30 -21.59
N ASP A 184 -1.41 8.33 -22.13
CA ASP A 184 -2.07 8.29 -23.41
C ASP A 184 -1.04 8.46 -24.55
N HIS A 185 -0.97 7.50 -25.47
CA HIS A 185 0.06 7.44 -26.50
C HIS A 185 -0.05 8.61 -27.48
N GLU A 186 -1.27 8.98 -27.90
CA GLU A 186 -1.49 10.09 -28.85
C GLU A 186 -1.08 11.43 -28.23
N ARG A 187 -1.42 11.63 -26.95
CA ARG A 187 -1.03 12.86 -26.23
C ARG A 187 0.47 12.94 -26.00
N ARG A 188 1.11 11.83 -25.66
CA ARG A 188 2.56 11.78 -25.50
C ARG A 188 3.25 12.14 -26.83
N ALA A 189 2.83 11.53 -27.93
CA ALA A 189 3.38 11.84 -29.25
C ALA A 189 3.15 13.30 -29.71
N PHE A 190 2.14 13.98 -29.13
CA PHE A 190 1.92 15.41 -29.40
C PHE A 190 2.88 16.32 -28.63
N TYR A 191 3.37 15.90 -27.46
CA TYR A 191 4.26 16.71 -26.60
C TYR A 191 5.75 16.38 -26.78
N ASP A 192 6.09 15.23 -27.35
CA ASP A 192 7.45 14.82 -27.70
C ASP A 192 7.88 15.40 -29.05
#